data_80751b3fe449f15709090aaa7675f3a4
#
_entry.id   80751b3fe449f15709090aaa7675f3a4
#
_cell.length_a   1.000
_cell.length_b   1.000
_cell.length_c   1.000
_cell.angle_alpha   90.00
_cell.angle_beta   90.00
_cell.angle_gamma   90.00
#
_symmetry.space_group_name_H-M   'P 1'
#
loop_
_entity.id
_entity.type
_entity.pdbx_description
1 polymer ?
#
loop_
_entity_poly.entity_id
_entity_poly.type
_entity_poly.pdbx_seq_one_letter_code
_entity_poly.pdbx_strand_id
1 'polypeptide(L)'
;MNKPLILVVEDDPPVRNLITTTLKTNDYKYLSAQNGASAVIEALSHNPDIVLLDLGLPDMDGVEIIRKIRSWSNMPIIVISARTEDSDKIEALDAGADDYLTKPFSVDELLARLRVTQRRLLLIKTDTAQESPIFINGALKIDYAAGCAYLDRAELHLTPIEYKLLCLLSKNVGKVL
;
A
#
# COMPACT_ATOMS: atom_id res chain seq x y z
N MET A 1 -13.87 -6.66 13.31
CA MET A 1 -12.77 -6.39 12.36
C MET A 1 -12.58 -4.89 12.19
N ASN A 2 -11.36 -4.43 12.37
CA ASN A 2 -11.05 -3.04 12.06
C ASN A 2 -11.01 -2.86 10.54
N LYS A 3 -11.88 -1.99 10.02
CA LYS A 3 -11.84 -1.60 8.62
C LYS A 3 -10.61 -0.74 8.34
N PRO A 4 -10.05 -0.82 7.12
CA PRO A 4 -8.85 -0.07 6.78
C PRO A 4 -9.09 1.45 6.78
N LEU A 5 -8.02 2.20 7.02
CA LEU A 5 -7.98 3.65 6.81
C LEU A 5 -7.71 3.93 5.33
N ILE A 6 -8.56 4.73 4.71
CA ILE A 6 -8.50 5.06 3.29
C ILE A 6 -8.16 6.54 3.11
N LEU A 7 -7.13 6.83 2.33
CA LEU A 7 -6.82 8.19 1.89
C LEU A 7 -7.52 8.44 0.55
N VAL A 8 -8.38 9.45 0.50
CA VAL A 8 -9.07 9.89 -0.72
C VAL A 8 -8.39 11.14 -1.28
N VAL A 9 -7.81 11.02 -2.45
CA VAL A 9 -7.13 12.13 -3.15
C VAL A 9 -7.96 12.53 -4.37
N GLU A 10 -8.72 13.61 -4.23
CA GLU A 10 -9.65 14.11 -5.24
C GLU A 10 -9.86 15.61 -5.05
N ASP A 11 -9.65 16.39 -6.11
CA ASP A 11 -9.82 17.84 -6.07
C ASP A 11 -11.27 18.31 -6.33
N ASP A 12 -12.05 17.52 -7.07
CA ASP A 12 -13.44 17.84 -7.38
C ASP A 12 -14.36 17.59 -6.18
N PRO A 13 -14.96 18.65 -5.58
CA PRO A 13 -15.77 18.52 -4.38
C PRO A 13 -16.95 17.54 -4.50
N PRO A 14 -17.77 17.55 -5.58
CA PRO A 14 -18.86 16.58 -5.72
C PRO A 14 -18.38 15.12 -5.72
N VAL A 15 -17.31 14.81 -6.45
CA VAL A 15 -16.74 13.45 -6.52
C VAL A 15 -16.14 13.05 -5.18
N ARG A 16 -15.37 13.95 -4.55
CA ARG A 16 -14.80 13.72 -3.21
C ARG A 16 -15.90 13.44 -2.18
N ASN A 17 -16.97 14.22 -2.18
CA ASN A 17 -18.10 14.02 -1.27
C ASN A 17 -18.81 12.69 -1.53
N LEU A 18 -18.99 12.29 -2.77
CA LEU A 18 -19.57 11.00 -3.11
C LEU A 18 -18.73 9.86 -2.53
N ILE A 19 -17.43 9.90 -2.74
CA ILE A 19 -16.51 8.86 -2.24
C ILE A 19 -16.49 8.84 -0.71
N THR A 20 -16.30 9.97 -0.07
CA THR A 20 -16.21 10.04 1.40
C THR A 20 -17.52 9.65 2.08
N THR A 21 -18.66 10.05 1.53
CA THR A 21 -19.97 9.65 2.03
C THR A 21 -20.18 8.14 1.89
N THR A 22 -19.78 7.57 0.75
CA THR A 22 -19.82 6.12 0.52
C THR A 22 -18.99 5.36 1.54
N LEU A 23 -17.77 5.83 1.80
CA LEU A 23 -16.88 5.22 2.79
C LEU A 23 -17.48 5.30 4.19
N LYS A 24 -17.96 6.47 4.59
CA LYS A 24 -18.60 6.69 5.89
C LYS A 24 -19.82 5.79 6.10
N THR A 25 -20.68 5.69 5.10
CA THR A 25 -21.89 4.86 5.15
C THR A 25 -21.58 3.36 5.29
N ASN A 26 -20.41 2.94 4.83
CA ASN A 26 -19.94 1.55 4.92
C ASN A 26 -18.93 1.33 6.06
N ASP A 27 -18.90 2.24 7.03
CA ASP A 27 -18.05 2.18 8.24
C ASP A 27 -16.55 2.18 7.98
N TYR A 28 -16.09 2.67 6.83
CA TYR A 28 -14.67 2.90 6.58
C TYR A 28 -14.19 4.18 7.25
N LYS A 29 -12.99 4.15 7.78
CA LYS A 29 -12.27 5.36 8.20
C LYS A 29 -11.59 5.98 6.99
N TYR A 30 -11.60 7.29 6.89
CA TYR A 30 -10.98 7.97 5.75
C TYR A 30 -10.31 9.29 6.14
N LEU A 31 -9.35 9.66 5.31
CA LEU A 31 -8.74 10.97 5.22
C LEU A 31 -8.98 11.50 3.80
N SER A 32 -8.98 12.81 3.61
CA SER A 32 -9.10 13.39 2.29
C SER A 32 -8.00 14.41 2.02
N ALA A 33 -7.55 14.47 0.75
CA ALA A 33 -6.60 15.46 0.26
C ALA A 33 -7.12 16.01 -1.07
N GLN A 34 -6.93 17.31 -1.30
CA GLN A 34 -7.44 18.01 -2.47
C GLN A 34 -6.38 18.22 -3.56
N ASN A 35 -5.14 17.94 -3.25
CA ASN A 35 -4.00 18.10 -4.16
C ASN A 35 -2.91 17.10 -3.84
N GLY A 36 -1.90 17.04 -4.71
CA GLY A 36 -0.82 16.07 -4.59
C GLY A 36 0.10 16.32 -3.39
N ALA A 37 0.42 17.56 -3.08
CA ALA A 37 1.27 17.91 -1.94
C ALA A 37 0.64 17.45 -0.61
N SER A 38 -0.64 17.75 -0.40
CA SER A 38 -1.41 17.29 0.76
C SER A 38 -1.50 15.76 0.81
N ALA A 39 -1.70 15.12 -0.34
CA ALA A 39 -1.80 13.67 -0.44
C ALA A 39 -0.52 12.97 0.05
N VAL A 40 0.64 13.45 -0.38
CA VAL A 40 1.94 12.90 0.03
C VAL A 40 2.14 13.08 1.55
N ILE A 41 1.82 14.26 2.08
CA ILE A 41 1.93 14.53 3.53
C ILE A 41 1.01 13.62 4.34
N GLU A 42 -0.25 13.48 3.92
CA GLU A 42 -1.22 12.62 4.60
C GLU A 42 -0.80 11.13 4.55
N ALA A 43 -0.30 10.69 3.41
CA ALA A 43 0.19 9.32 3.25
C ALA A 43 1.39 9.02 4.17
N LEU A 44 2.33 9.96 4.28
CA LEU A 44 3.49 9.83 5.18
C LEU A 44 3.10 9.90 6.66
N SER A 45 2.22 10.85 7.02
CA SER A 45 1.88 11.12 8.41
C SER A 45 0.96 10.09 9.04
N HIS A 46 0.00 9.57 8.28
CA HIS A 46 -1.05 8.68 8.78
C HIS A 46 -0.93 7.23 8.33
N ASN A 47 -0.04 6.95 7.38
CA ASN A 47 0.19 5.61 6.84
C ASN A 47 -1.11 4.86 6.53
N PRO A 48 -1.95 5.37 5.61
CA PRO A 48 -3.24 4.74 5.30
C PRO A 48 -3.04 3.33 4.74
N ASP A 49 -4.07 2.51 4.88
CA ASP A 49 -4.06 1.14 4.38
C ASP A 49 -4.32 1.06 2.87
N ILE A 50 -5.10 1.99 2.33
CA ILE A 50 -5.46 2.06 0.91
C ILE A 50 -5.49 3.53 0.50
N VAL A 51 -5.05 3.83 -0.73
CA VAL A 51 -5.16 5.15 -1.35
C VAL A 51 -6.11 5.07 -2.54
N LEU A 52 -7.10 5.96 -2.57
CA LEU A 52 -7.94 6.23 -3.74
C LEU A 52 -7.42 7.52 -4.37
N LEU A 53 -6.96 7.47 -5.59
CA LEU A 53 -6.18 8.55 -6.21
C LEU A 53 -6.76 8.97 -7.56
N ASP A 54 -7.12 10.24 -7.71
CA ASP A 54 -7.35 10.86 -9.01
C ASP A 54 -6.01 11.28 -9.64
N LEU A 55 -5.87 11.05 -10.95
CA LEU A 55 -4.68 11.45 -11.70
C LEU A 55 -4.68 12.93 -12.07
N GLY A 56 -5.86 13.52 -12.26
CA GLY A 56 -6.01 14.91 -12.73
C GLY A 56 -6.00 15.95 -11.62
N LEU A 57 -4.95 16.01 -10.81
CA LEU A 57 -4.83 16.98 -9.72
C LEU A 57 -4.25 18.32 -10.19
N PRO A 58 -4.54 19.45 -9.49
CA PRO A 58 -4.16 20.79 -9.95
C PRO A 58 -2.66 21.08 -9.85
N ASP A 59 -1.93 20.45 -8.93
CA ASP A 59 -0.53 20.78 -8.62
C ASP A 59 0.48 19.78 -9.19
N MET A 60 0.09 18.52 -9.38
CA MET A 60 0.95 17.49 -9.95
C MET A 60 0.13 16.37 -10.58
N ASP A 61 0.75 15.61 -11.49
CA ASP A 61 0.13 14.40 -12.03
C ASP A 61 0.06 13.32 -10.96
N GLY A 62 -1.07 12.62 -10.89
CA GLY A 62 -1.27 11.51 -9.94
C GLY A 62 -0.25 10.37 -10.13
N VAL A 63 0.28 10.18 -11.33
CA VAL A 63 1.36 9.20 -11.59
C VAL A 63 2.63 9.54 -10.79
N GLU A 64 2.96 10.82 -10.63
CA GLU A 64 4.07 11.25 -9.77
C GLU A 64 3.81 10.91 -8.31
N ILE A 65 2.57 11.03 -7.84
CA ILE A 65 2.18 10.65 -6.48
C ILE A 65 2.39 9.15 -6.27
N ILE A 66 1.99 8.33 -7.23
CA ILE A 66 2.22 6.88 -7.20
C ILE A 66 3.71 6.58 -7.04
N ARG A 67 4.54 7.18 -7.86
CA ARG A 67 6.00 6.99 -7.79
C ARG A 67 6.58 7.43 -6.44
N LYS A 68 6.13 8.56 -5.92
CA LYS A 68 6.54 9.05 -4.60
C LYS A 68 6.17 8.08 -3.49
N ILE A 69 4.91 7.64 -3.43
CA ILE A 69 4.46 6.66 -2.44
C ILE A 69 5.25 5.36 -2.55
N ARG A 70 5.49 4.87 -3.76
CA ARG A 70 6.26 3.63 -3.98
C ARG A 70 7.72 3.72 -3.56
N SER A 71 8.27 4.92 -3.42
CA SER A 71 9.63 5.08 -2.89
C SER A 71 9.76 4.68 -1.41
N TRP A 72 8.68 4.63 -0.63
CA TRP A 72 8.72 4.24 0.78
C TRP A 72 7.68 3.18 1.19
N SER A 73 6.66 2.91 0.38
CA SER A 73 5.54 2.02 0.79
C SER A 73 4.98 1.22 -0.37
N ASN A 74 4.48 0.04 -0.04
CA ASN A 74 3.73 -0.83 -0.94
C ASN A 74 2.22 -0.78 -0.66
N MET A 75 1.73 0.26 0.03
CA MET A 75 0.29 0.40 0.31
C MET A 75 -0.51 0.35 -0.99
N PRO A 76 -1.66 -0.36 -1.02
CA PRO A 76 -2.50 -0.43 -2.20
C PRO A 76 -2.96 0.93 -2.69
N ILE A 77 -2.86 1.17 -4.00
CA ILE A 77 -3.32 2.38 -4.67
C ILE A 77 -4.33 1.99 -5.74
N ILE A 78 -5.55 2.49 -5.61
CA ILE A 78 -6.61 2.38 -6.61
C ILE A 78 -6.75 3.74 -7.28
N VAL A 79 -6.49 3.79 -8.58
CA VAL A 79 -6.67 5.02 -9.36
C VAL A 79 -8.14 5.17 -9.74
N ILE A 80 -8.70 6.36 -9.55
CA ILE A 80 -10.06 6.73 -9.98
C ILE A 80 -9.93 7.95 -10.89
N SER A 81 -10.06 7.77 -12.19
CA SER A 81 -9.76 8.82 -13.16
C SER A 81 -10.73 8.85 -14.33
N ALA A 82 -10.95 10.06 -14.87
CA ALA A 82 -11.67 10.26 -16.12
C ALA A 82 -10.83 9.93 -17.37
N ARG A 83 -9.53 9.70 -17.21
CA ARG A 83 -8.65 9.29 -18.31
C ARG A 83 -8.98 7.86 -18.72
N THR A 84 -9.32 7.65 -19.98
CA THR A 84 -9.79 6.36 -20.52
C THR A 84 -8.82 5.72 -21.50
N GLU A 85 -7.78 6.47 -21.90
CA GLU A 85 -6.77 5.96 -22.82
C GLU A 85 -6.01 4.78 -22.19
N ASP A 86 -5.75 3.75 -22.98
CA ASP A 86 -4.99 2.59 -22.54
C ASP A 86 -3.58 2.98 -22.09
N SER A 87 -2.97 3.97 -22.76
CA SER A 87 -1.65 4.49 -22.37
C SER A 87 -1.64 5.07 -20.95
N ASP A 88 -2.69 5.81 -20.57
CA ASP A 88 -2.81 6.37 -19.20
C ASP A 88 -2.95 5.28 -18.15
N LYS A 89 -3.74 4.26 -18.45
CA LYS A 89 -3.94 3.10 -17.55
C LYS A 89 -2.65 2.32 -17.38
N ILE A 90 -1.95 2.05 -18.47
CA ILE A 90 -0.68 1.34 -18.46
C ILE A 90 0.37 2.13 -17.68
N GLU A 91 0.48 3.44 -17.92
CA GLU A 91 1.41 4.30 -17.19
C GLU A 91 1.17 4.28 -15.68
N ALA A 92 -0.08 4.38 -15.26
CA ALA A 92 -0.44 4.33 -13.84
C ALA A 92 -0.11 2.97 -13.21
N LEU A 93 -0.44 1.88 -13.89
CA LEU A 93 -0.15 0.52 -13.42
C LEU A 93 1.36 0.24 -13.39
N ASP A 94 2.10 0.66 -14.39
CA ASP A 94 3.57 0.53 -14.45
C ASP A 94 4.25 1.38 -13.37
N ALA A 95 3.69 2.53 -13.02
CA ALA A 95 4.18 3.34 -11.92
C ALA A 95 3.96 2.71 -10.54
N GLY A 96 3.08 1.71 -10.45
CA GLY A 96 2.83 0.93 -9.24
C GLY A 96 1.40 0.96 -8.70
N ALA A 97 0.41 1.47 -9.45
CA ALA A 97 -0.99 1.36 -9.08
C ALA A 97 -1.44 -0.12 -9.10
N ASP A 98 -2.29 -0.49 -8.16
CA ASP A 98 -2.80 -1.85 -8.03
C ASP A 98 -4.07 -2.07 -8.85
N ASP A 99 -4.83 -1.01 -9.09
CA ASP A 99 -6.09 -1.07 -9.83
C ASP A 99 -6.43 0.28 -10.45
N TYR A 100 -7.33 0.27 -11.41
CA TYR A 100 -7.76 1.46 -12.14
C TYR A 100 -9.27 1.45 -12.35
N LEU A 101 -9.95 2.46 -11.82
CA LEU A 101 -11.39 2.66 -11.93
C LEU A 101 -11.66 3.90 -12.77
N THR A 102 -12.39 3.74 -13.87
CA THR A 102 -12.71 4.84 -14.80
C THR A 102 -13.95 5.61 -14.35
N LYS A 103 -13.89 6.94 -14.37
CA LYS A 103 -15.06 7.80 -14.16
C LYS A 103 -15.93 7.87 -15.43
N PRO A 104 -17.25 7.89 -15.35
CA PRO A 104 -18.05 7.73 -14.14
C PRO A 104 -18.04 6.29 -13.64
N PHE A 105 -18.00 6.10 -12.34
CA PHE A 105 -18.00 4.80 -11.70
C PHE A 105 -19.28 4.60 -10.87
N SER A 106 -19.68 3.36 -10.65
CA SER A 106 -20.73 3.04 -9.70
C SER A 106 -20.18 2.89 -8.29
N VAL A 107 -20.99 3.25 -7.29
CA VAL A 107 -20.67 3.06 -5.88
C VAL A 107 -20.40 1.58 -5.58
N ASP A 108 -21.21 0.69 -6.16
CA ASP A 108 -21.07 -0.75 -5.98
C ASP A 108 -19.74 -1.28 -6.54
N GLU A 109 -19.28 -0.76 -7.67
CA GLU A 109 -17.99 -1.13 -8.24
C GLU A 109 -16.85 -0.66 -7.35
N LEU A 110 -16.89 0.58 -6.84
CA LEU A 110 -15.91 1.10 -5.91
C LEU A 110 -15.81 0.21 -4.65
N LEU A 111 -16.95 -0.12 -4.05
CA LEU A 111 -17.01 -0.97 -2.87
C LEU A 111 -16.51 -2.39 -3.14
N ALA A 112 -16.80 -2.94 -4.31
CA ALA A 112 -16.30 -4.26 -4.71
C ALA A 112 -14.78 -4.28 -4.81
N ARG A 113 -14.17 -3.25 -5.42
CA ARG A 113 -12.71 -3.13 -5.51
C ARG A 113 -12.06 -2.93 -4.15
N LEU A 114 -12.67 -2.17 -3.27
CA LEU A 114 -12.20 -2.02 -1.89
C LEU A 114 -12.23 -3.37 -1.13
N ARG A 115 -13.29 -4.15 -1.29
CA ARG A 115 -13.38 -5.49 -0.68
C ARG A 115 -12.30 -6.44 -1.18
N VAL A 116 -12.01 -6.44 -2.49
CA VAL A 116 -10.93 -7.24 -3.07
C VAL A 116 -9.57 -6.83 -2.51
N THR A 117 -9.31 -5.53 -2.45
CA THR A 117 -8.05 -4.98 -1.91
C THR A 117 -7.91 -5.30 -0.42
N GLN A 118 -8.98 -5.16 0.34
CA GLN A 118 -8.99 -5.49 1.77
C GLN A 118 -8.69 -6.98 2.02
N ARG A 119 -9.24 -7.88 1.21
CA ARG A 119 -8.94 -9.32 1.29
C ARG A 119 -7.45 -9.60 1.04
N ARG A 120 -6.86 -8.95 0.05
CA ARG A 120 -5.41 -9.07 -0.24
C ARG A 120 -4.57 -8.62 0.95
N LEU A 121 -4.92 -7.52 1.59
CA LEU A 121 -4.25 -7.03 2.80
C LEU A 121 -4.34 -8.02 3.96
N LEU A 122 -5.50 -8.63 4.16
CA LEU A 122 -5.69 -9.64 5.21
C LEU A 122 -4.86 -10.90 4.94
N LEU A 123 -4.79 -11.36 3.70
CA LEU A 123 -3.96 -12.51 3.31
C LEU A 123 -2.47 -12.24 3.56
N ILE A 124 -1.97 -11.07 3.21
CA ILE A 124 -0.58 -10.68 3.47
C ILE A 124 -0.30 -10.67 4.98
N LYS A 125 -1.23 -10.15 5.80
CA LYS A 125 -1.09 -10.14 7.25
C LYS A 125 -1.14 -11.54 7.85
N THR A 126 -1.94 -12.45 7.32
CA THR A 126 -2.01 -13.83 7.78
C THR A 126 -0.77 -14.63 7.38
N ASP A 127 -0.22 -14.41 6.21
CA ASP A 127 1.04 -15.05 5.80
C ASP A 127 2.21 -14.62 6.70
N THR A 128 2.28 -13.35 7.07
CA THR A 128 3.27 -12.86 8.03
C THR A 128 3.03 -13.37 9.46
N ALA A 129 1.80 -13.66 9.83
CA ALA A 129 1.45 -14.22 11.15
C ALA A 129 1.69 -15.73 11.25
N GLN A 130 1.76 -16.45 10.12
CA GLN A 130 2.05 -17.88 10.06
C GLN A 130 3.54 -18.18 9.95
N GLU A 131 4.37 -17.19 9.67
CA GLU A 131 5.82 -17.34 9.71
C GLU A 131 6.25 -17.61 11.17
N SER A 132 7.04 -18.66 11.38
CA SER A 132 7.71 -18.86 12.65
C SER A 132 8.46 -17.58 13.03
N PRO A 133 8.35 -17.09 14.27
CA PRO A 133 9.09 -15.92 14.69
C PRO A 133 10.61 -16.13 14.69
N ILE A 134 11.06 -17.35 14.48
CA ILE A 134 12.47 -17.75 14.49
C ILE A 134 12.78 -18.56 13.22
N PHE A 135 13.80 -18.13 12.49
CA PHE A 135 14.38 -18.86 11.37
C PHE A 135 15.71 -19.49 11.80
N ILE A 136 15.88 -20.77 11.49
CA ILE A 136 17.13 -21.49 11.77
C ILE A 136 17.61 -22.18 10.49
N ASN A 137 18.86 -21.94 10.14
CA ASN A 137 19.55 -22.65 9.06
C ASN A 137 21.00 -22.91 9.45
N GLY A 138 21.31 -24.13 9.84
CA GLY A 138 22.63 -24.49 10.37
C GLY A 138 22.94 -23.70 11.66
N ALA A 139 24.03 -22.98 11.67
CA ALA A 139 24.46 -22.14 12.79
C ALA A 139 23.77 -20.77 12.83
N LEU A 140 23.08 -20.38 11.75
CA LEU A 140 22.37 -19.10 11.65
C LEU A 140 20.99 -19.20 12.28
N LYS A 141 20.68 -18.28 13.17
CA LYS A 141 19.37 -18.08 13.78
C LYS A 141 18.96 -16.63 13.63
N ILE A 142 17.75 -16.38 13.15
CA ILE A 142 17.15 -15.05 13.06
C ILE A 142 15.90 -15.03 13.92
N ASP A 143 15.84 -14.12 14.88
CA ASP A 143 14.66 -13.87 15.69
C ASP A 143 13.97 -12.62 15.15
N TYR A 144 12.90 -12.83 14.37
CA TYR A 144 12.16 -11.74 13.76
C TYR A 144 11.40 -10.90 14.78
N ALA A 145 10.98 -11.50 15.89
CA ALA A 145 10.24 -10.79 16.94
C ALA A 145 11.16 -9.87 17.73
N ALA A 146 12.39 -10.30 18.01
CA ALA A 146 13.39 -9.51 18.73
C ALA A 146 14.18 -8.56 17.80
N GLY A 147 14.14 -8.79 16.49
CA GLY A 147 14.94 -8.02 15.53
C GLY A 147 16.43 -8.33 15.57
N CYS A 148 16.81 -9.53 15.95
CA CYS A 148 18.20 -9.96 16.16
C CYS A 148 18.55 -11.17 15.30
N ALA A 149 19.83 -11.31 14.98
CA ALA A 149 20.39 -12.48 14.32
C ALA A 149 21.59 -13.01 15.11
N TYR A 150 21.78 -14.34 15.08
CA TYR A 150 22.83 -15.03 15.79
C TYR A 150 23.54 -16.01 14.86
N LEU A 151 24.85 -16.09 15.00
CA LEU A 151 25.67 -17.11 14.32
C LEU A 151 26.48 -17.86 15.40
N ASP A 152 26.34 -19.19 15.45
CA ASP A 152 26.98 -20.03 16.49
C ASP A 152 26.70 -19.56 17.92
N ARG A 153 25.47 -19.09 18.19
CA ARG A 153 25.02 -18.52 19.47
C ARG A 153 25.58 -17.14 19.81
N ALA A 154 26.40 -16.55 18.95
CA ALA A 154 26.87 -15.18 19.11
C ALA A 154 25.97 -14.20 18.36
N GLU A 155 25.52 -13.13 19.02
CA GLU A 155 24.72 -12.11 18.41
C GLU A 155 25.50 -11.36 17.32
N LEU A 156 24.88 -11.22 16.14
CA LEU A 156 25.45 -10.44 15.04
C LEU A 156 25.01 -8.97 15.16
N HIS A 157 25.97 -8.07 15.19
CA HIS A 157 25.70 -6.65 15.20
C HIS A 157 25.54 -6.14 13.76
N LEU A 158 24.29 -6.18 13.27
CA LEU A 158 23.94 -5.77 11.92
C LEU A 158 23.35 -4.37 11.89
N THR A 159 23.66 -3.62 10.83
CA THR A 159 22.94 -2.38 10.54
C THR A 159 21.49 -2.70 10.14
N PRO A 160 20.53 -1.74 10.25
CA PRO A 160 19.16 -1.96 9.84
C PRO A 160 19.00 -2.48 8.41
N ILE A 161 19.85 -2.01 7.48
CA ILE A 161 19.84 -2.45 6.08
C ILE A 161 20.34 -3.90 5.95
N GLU A 162 21.42 -4.23 6.62
CA GLU A 162 21.98 -5.60 6.64
C GLU A 162 21.00 -6.59 7.24
N TYR A 163 20.33 -6.25 8.33
CA TYR A 163 19.30 -7.06 8.95
C TYR A 163 18.10 -7.29 8.01
N LYS A 164 17.61 -6.23 7.35
CA LYS A 164 16.51 -6.33 6.37
C LYS A 164 16.88 -7.24 5.19
N LEU A 165 18.11 -7.13 4.70
CA LEU A 165 18.61 -7.98 3.62
C LEU A 165 18.66 -9.45 4.08
N LEU A 166 19.15 -9.72 5.27
CA LEU A 166 19.21 -11.06 5.85
C LEU A 166 17.81 -11.68 5.99
N CYS A 167 16.84 -10.89 6.46
CA CYS A 167 15.44 -11.31 6.54
C CYS A 167 14.86 -11.65 5.16
N LEU A 168 15.14 -10.82 4.15
CA LEU A 168 14.70 -11.06 2.78
C LEU A 168 15.27 -12.37 2.23
N LEU A 169 16.54 -12.60 2.40
CA LEU A 169 17.22 -13.83 1.95
C LEU A 169 16.68 -15.07 2.67
N SER A 170 16.44 -14.98 3.97
CA SER A 170 15.91 -16.11 4.77
C SER A 170 14.51 -16.52 4.34
N LYS A 171 13.68 -15.57 3.93
CA LYS A 171 12.31 -15.82 3.43
C LYS A 171 12.28 -16.40 2.01
N ASN A 172 13.38 -16.30 1.28
CA ASN A 172 13.48 -16.71 -0.12
C ASN A 172 14.52 -17.82 -0.34
N VAL A 173 14.83 -18.61 0.68
CA VAL A 173 15.77 -19.74 0.59
C VAL A 173 15.31 -20.70 -0.50
N GLY A 174 16.21 -21.00 -1.44
CA GLY A 174 15.94 -21.89 -2.55
C GLY A 174 15.21 -21.23 -3.74
N LYS A 175 14.95 -19.93 -3.69
CA LYS A 175 14.39 -19.16 -4.82
C LYS A 175 15.46 -18.27 -5.43
N VAL A 176 15.38 -18.09 -6.75
CA VAL A 176 16.19 -17.08 -7.44
C VAL A 176 15.54 -15.72 -7.22
N LEU A 177 16.30 -14.80 -6.74
CA LEU A 177 15.86 -13.41 -6.52
C LEU A 177 16.12 -12.56 -7.77
#